data_481318d09270ccfcfd99739c25de292c
#
_entry.id   481318d09270ccfcfd99739c25de292c
#
_cell.length_a   1.000
_cell.length_b   1.000
_cell.length_c   1.000
_cell.angle_alpha   90.00
_cell.angle_beta   90.00
_cell.angle_gamma   90.00
#
_symmetry.space_group_name_H-M   'P 1'
#
loop_
_entity.id
_entity.type
_entity.pdbx_description
1 polymer ?
#
loop_
_entity_poly.entity_id
_entity_poly.type
_entity_poly.pdbx_seq_one_letter_code
_entity_poly.pdbx_strand_id
1 'polypeptide(L)'
;MQKNIKLFDLKRISKPAAHSAFTDLIENPFDESRKTLVCCYRQATNHISADGLLVVLTVDKKTFRVLARIRIQEHNADLRDPKFSFDGKRLILSTYAKTYLYNGKMVSKMRTYFSTTGLSWSGSNNYGKSGWWLWNHNWLDSEAYGFAYDRPSNKLSLYKGDPTRTMQLHKDDVFNLNKQGKGYPNESTILFDSEGNASVFLRRDADSFSAQFGTSKPPYTRWTWHDLGIYIGGPAAVALNANIFIVAGRHVDWVTRKFSTRIWLFNSESKELKELHTLPSGGDTSYPGLVLENDSLYVSYYSSHIDNQARVYMAHLSGINDLIN
;
A
#
# COMPACT_ATOMS: atom_id res chain seq x y z
N MET A 1 6.64 -14.53 28.16
CA MET A 1 5.65 -13.45 28.14
C MET A 1 5.27 -13.17 26.71
N GLN A 2 3.99 -12.96 26.44
CA GLN A 2 3.53 -12.62 25.08
C GLN A 2 4.01 -11.21 24.78
N LYS A 3 4.94 -11.05 23.82
CA LYS A 3 5.45 -9.75 23.40
C LYS A 3 4.37 -9.10 22.53
N ASN A 4 3.73 -8.06 23.03
CA ASN A 4 2.63 -7.37 22.35
C ASN A 4 3.01 -5.90 22.13
N ILE A 5 2.85 -5.45 20.89
CA ILE A 5 2.89 -4.02 20.58
C ILE A 5 1.67 -3.33 21.20
N LYS A 6 1.84 -2.06 21.59
CA LYS A 6 0.77 -1.28 22.23
C LYS A 6 0.36 -0.11 21.36
N LEU A 7 -0.95 0.06 21.17
CA LEU A 7 -1.49 1.29 20.59
C LEU A 7 -1.28 2.44 21.56
N PHE A 8 -0.44 3.40 21.18
CA PHE A 8 -0.09 4.57 21.98
C PHE A 8 -1.01 5.76 21.68
N ASP A 9 -1.26 6.05 20.42
CA ASP A 9 -2.15 7.15 19.99
C ASP A 9 -2.91 6.75 18.71
N LEU A 10 -4.10 7.31 18.55
CA LEU A 10 -4.97 7.12 17.39
C LEU A 10 -5.79 8.39 17.15
N LYS A 11 -5.62 9.01 15.97
CA LYS A 11 -6.37 10.21 15.60
C LYS A 11 -6.89 10.16 14.18
N ARG A 12 -8.09 10.70 13.98
CA ARG A 12 -8.60 11.02 12.65
C ARG A 12 -7.84 12.20 12.06
N ILE A 13 -7.28 12.05 10.87
CA ILE A 13 -6.52 13.08 10.16
C ILE A 13 -7.25 13.62 8.92
N SER A 14 -8.25 12.89 8.40
CA SER A 14 -9.09 13.40 7.31
C SER A 14 -10.11 14.42 7.82
N LYS A 15 -10.42 15.43 6.98
CA LYS A 15 -11.60 16.28 7.18
C LYS A 15 -12.88 15.47 6.92
N PRO A 16 -14.04 15.91 7.43
CA PRO A 16 -15.32 15.34 7.03
C PRO A 16 -15.49 15.38 5.51
N ALA A 17 -15.88 14.25 4.93
CA ALA A 17 -16.18 14.06 3.51
C ALA A 17 -17.06 12.81 3.40
N ALA A 18 -17.70 12.58 2.26
CA ALA A 18 -18.53 11.42 2.07
C ALA A 18 -17.73 10.11 2.15
N HIS A 19 -16.56 10.06 1.49
CA HIS A 19 -15.69 8.88 1.50
C HIS A 19 -14.21 9.31 1.42
N SER A 20 -13.40 8.92 2.42
CA SER A 20 -11.96 9.11 2.46
C SER A 20 -11.29 7.77 2.76
N ALA A 21 -10.55 7.21 1.79
CA ALA A 21 -10.09 5.83 1.85
C ALA A 21 -8.80 5.60 1.06
N PHE A 22 -8.26 4.39 1.14
CA PHE A 22 -7.10 3.92 0.39
C PHE A 22 -5.87 4.76 0.70
N THR A 23 -5.27 4.49 1.85
CA THR A 23 -4.17 5.32 2.35
C THR A 23 -2.81 4.79 1.92
N ASP A 24 -1.82 5.65 2.03
CA ASP A 24 -0.41 5.29 2.12
C ASP A 24 0.35 6.28 2.99
N LEU A 25 1.53 5.88 3.48
CA LEU A 25 2.31 6.62 4.44
C LEU A 25 3.81 6.48 4.15
N ILE A 26 4.52 7.59 4.22
CA ILE A 26 5.98 7.62 4.13
C ILE A 26 6.55 8.63 5.13
N GLU A 27 7.77 8.42 5.61
CA GLU A 27 8.51 9.48 6.29
C GLU A 27 8.69 10.66 5.34
N ASN A 28 8.57 11.89 5.83
CA ASN A 28 8.75 13.05 4.97
C ASN A 28 10.23 13.17 4.56
N PRO A 29 10.59 12.89 3.28
CA PRO A 29 11.99 12.87 2.87
C PRO A 29 12.62 14.28 2.77
N PHE A 30 11.82 15.33 2.93
CA PHE A 30 12.25 16.73 2.87
C PHE A 30 12.31 17.40 4.25
N ASP A 31 11.99 16.66 5.31
CA ASP A 31 12.08 17.14 6.69
C ASP A 31 13.34 16.59 7.37
N GLU A 32 14.42 17.35 7.32
CA GLU A 32 15.69 17.00 7.95
C GLU A 32 15.57 16.75 9.46
N SER A 33 14.57 17.37 10.11
CA SER A 33 14.29 17.13 11.53
C SER A 33 13.59 15.81 11.82
N ARG A 34 13.12 15.10 10.80
CA ARG A 34 12.40 13.82 10.86
C ARG A 34 11.17 13.82 11.77
N LYS A 35 10.53 14.98 11.91
CA LYS A 35 9.35 15.15 12.81
C LYS A 35 8.02 14.98 12.10
N THR A 36 8.04 14.81 10.79
CA THR A 36 6.81 14.76 10.00
C THR A 36 6.71 13.49 9.15
N LEU A 37 5.47 13.12 8.86
CA LEU A 37 5.08 12.06 7.94
C LEU A 37 4.31 12.68 6.78
N VAL A 38 4.36 12.02 5.63
CA VAL A 38 3.48 12.34 4.48
C VAL A 38 2.49 11.20 4.31
N CYS A 39 1.21 11.52 4.38
CA CYS A 39 0.11 10.57 4.18
C CYS A 39 -0.69 10.95 2.93
N CYS A 40 -1.05 9.99 2.11
CA CYS A 40 -2.00 10.22 1.02
C CYS A 40 -3.24 9.34 1.15
N TYR A 41 -4.33 9.79 0.53
CA TYR A 41 -5.56 9.03 0.42
C TYR A 41 -6.44 9.53 -0.73
N ARG A 42 -7.39 8.69 -1.15
CA ARG A 42 -8.45 9.10 -2.08
C ARG A 42 -9.62 9.71 -1.30
N GLN A 43 -10.15 10.83 -1.78
CA GLN A 43 -11.40 11.42 -1.34
C GLN A 43 -12.40 11.44 -2.50
N ALA A 44 -13.63 10.99 -2.26
CA ALA A 44 -14.67 10.89 -3.29
C ALA A 44 -16.07 10.93 -2.67
N THR A 45 -17.10 10.90 -3.51
CA THR A 45 -18.49 10.76 -3.06
C THR A 45 -18.78 9.38 -2.42
N ASN A 46 -18.21 8.31 -2.97
CA ASN A 46 -18.31 6.96 -2.39
C ASN A 46 -17.16 6.05 -2.86
N HIS A 47 -17.20 4.77 -2.44
CA HIS A 47 -16.19 3.77 -2.79
C HIS A 47 -16.05 3.56 -4.31
N ILE A 48 -17.15 3.63 -5.04
CA ILE A 48 -17.18 3.54 -6.51
C ILE A 48 -17.88 4.79 -7.03
N SER A 49 -17.09 5.77 -7.48
CA SER A 49 -17.55 7.04 -8.05
C SER A 49 -16.55 7.56 -9.06
N ALA A 50 -16.97 8.53 -9.87
CA ALA A 50 -16.14 9.07 -10.94
C ALA A 50 -15.36 10.34 -10.53
N ASP A 51 -15.45 10.75 -9.27
CA ASP A 51 -14.99 12.04 -8.74
C ASP A 51 -13.82 11.92 -7.77
N GLY A 52 -13.14 10.78 -7.76
CA GLY A 52 -12.03 10.54 -6.83
C GLY A 52 -10.85 11.47 -7.08
N LEU A 53 -10.44 12.21 -6.05
CA LEU A 53 -9.24 13.02 -6.02
C LEU A 53 -8.26 12.51 -4.96
N LEU A 54 -6.99 12.86 -5.10
CA LEU A 54 -5.97 12.54 -4.10
C LEU A 54 -5.82 13.69 -3.12
N VAL A 55 -5.68 13.33 -1.87
CA VAL A 55 -5.31 14.27 -0.79
C VAL A 55 -3.96 13.84 -0.26
N VAL A 56 -3.02 14.78 -0.20
CA VAL A 56 -1.70 14.59 0.42
C VAL A 56 -1.62 15.46 1.66
N LEU A 57 -1.24 14.87 2.77
CA LEU A 57 -1.10 15.53 4.08
C LEU A 57 0.34 15.49 4.53
N THR A 58 0.85 16.60 5.06
CA THR A 58 2.01 16.58 5.96
C THR A 58 1.50 16.57 7.39
N VAL A 59 1.95 15.60 8.19
CA VAL A 59 1.44 15.31 9.53
C VAL A 59 2.59 15.33 10.53
N ASP A 60 2.45 16.03 11.65
CA ASP A 60 3.39 16.00 12.75
C ASP A 60 3.34 14.63 13.46
N LYS A 61 4.50 13.96 13.60
CA LYS A 61 4.60 12.60 14.16
C LYS A 61 4.11 12.50 15.62
N LYS A 62 4.37 13.54 16.42
CA LYS A 62 4.08 13.52 17.86
C LYS A 62 2.62 13.78 18.17
N THR A 63 1.99 14.67 17.42
CA THR A 63 0.64 15.18 17.74
C THR A 63 -0.43 14.75 16.75
N PHE A 64 -0.02 14.18 15.62
CA PHE A 64 -0.87 13.89 14.45
C PHE A 64 -1.63 15.11 13.91
N ARG A 65 -1.13 16.32 14.23
CA ARG A 65 -1.65 17.55 13.65
C ARG A 65 -1.29 17.63 12.18
N VAL A 66 -2.29 17.89 11.34
CA VAL A 66 -2.10 18.15 9.91
C VAL A 66 -1.51 19.54 9.73
N LEU A 67 -0.29 19.62 9.21
CA LEU A 67 0.47 20.84 8.97
C LEU A 67 0.21 21.42 7.58
N ALA A 68 0.08 20.54 6.58
CA ALA A 68 -0.22 20.93 5.20
C ALA A 68 -1.21 19.95 4.57
N ARG A 69 -1.98 20.44 3.59
CA ARG A 69 -2.96 19.66 2.84
C ARG A 69 -2.97 20.11 1.38
N ILE A 70 -2.71 19.18 0.49
CA ILE A 70 -2.70 19.39 -0.95
C ILE A 70 -3.76 18.48 -1.56
N ARG A 71 -4.41 18.94 -2.64
CA ARG A 71 -5.35 18.17 -3.44
C ARG A 71 -4.82 18.07 -4.86
N ILE A 72 -4.89 16.86 -5.40
CA ILE A 72 -4.57 16.58 -6.81
C ILE A 72 -5.84 15.99 -7.43
N GLN A 73 -6.35 16.66 -8.45
CA GLN A 73 -7.57 16.28 -9.13
C GLN A 73 -7.37 16.40 -10.65
N GLU A 74 -7.97 15.47 -11.37
CA GLU A 74 -8.04 15.53 -12.83
C GLU A 74 -9.48 15.57 -13.31
N HIS A 75 -9.70 16.27 -14.41
CA HIS A 75 -11.03 16.36 -15.01
C HIS A 75 -11.46 14.98 -15.55
N ASN A 76 -12.70 14.59 -15.24
CA ASN A 76 -13.30 13.32 -15.66
C ASN A 76 -12.50 12.06 -15.26
N ALA A 77 -11.74 12.11 -14.17
CA ALA A 77 -10.98 10.97 -13.70
C ALA A 77 -11.26 10.65 -12.23
N ASP A 78 -11.39 9.35 -11.91
CA ASP A 78 -11.32 8.81 -10.57
C ASP A 78 -9.89 8.35 -10.31
N LEU A 79 -9.16 9.06 -9.44
CA LEU A 79 -7.81 8.75 -9.02
C LEU A 79 -7.85 7.82 -7.81
N ARG A 80 -7.43 6.56 -7.98
CA ARG A 80 -7.62 5.49 -6.98
C ARG A 80 -6.30 5.01 -6.38
N ASP A 81 -6.39 4.57 -5.13
CA ASP A 81 -5.36 3.82 -4.41
C ASP A 81 -3.95 4.45 -4.54
N PRO A 82 -3.78 5.70 -4.05
CA PRO A 82 -2.49 6.37 -4.14
C PRO A 82 -1.42 5.62 -3.34
N LYS A 83 -0.21 5.52 -3.90
CA LYS A 83 0.95 4.90 -3.28
C LYS A 83 2.19 5.77 -3.44
N PHE A 84 2.96 5.90 -2.37
CA PHE A 84 4.22 6.61 -2.37
C PHE A 84 5.40 5.72 -2.73
N SER A 85 6.41 6.33 -3.34
CA SER A 85 7.78 5.82 -3.36
C SER A 85 8.77 6.99 -3.40
N PHE A 86 10.01 6.75 -3.01
CA PHE A 86 11.05 7.78 -2.98
C PHE A 86 12.30 7.26 -3.67
N ASP A 87 12.79 7.99 -4.67
CA ASP A 87 13.95 7.63 -5.49
C ASP A 87 15.28 8.24 -5.01
N GLY A 88 15.30 8.79 -3.79
CA GLY A 88 16.44 9.52 -3.23
C GLY A 88 16.41 11.02 -3.50
N LYS A 89 15.53 11.51 -4.41
CA LYS A 89 15.40 12.93 -4.77
C LYS A 89 13.96 13.39 -4.86
N ARG A 90 13.09 12.53 -5.38
CA ARG A 90 11.68 12.84 -5.65
C ARG A 90 10.78 11.94 -4.82
N LEU A 91 9.82 12.54 -4.16
CA LEU A 91 8.66 11.83 -3.63
C LEU A 91 7.68 11.62 -4.78
N ILE A 92 7.42 10.37 -5.10
CA ILE A 92 6.59 9.95 -6.23
C ILE A 92 5.27 9.44 -5.68
N LEU A 93 4.17 9.90 -6.27
CA LEU A 93 2.81 9.48 -5.94
C LEU A 93 2.20 8.82 -7.16
N SER A 94 1.99 7.50 -7.07
CA SER A 94 1.38 6.71 -8.13
C SER A 94 -0.08 6.42 -7.80
N THR A 95 -0.93 6.39 -8.81
CA THR A 95 -2.37 6.13 -8.66
C THR A 95 -2.91 5.43 -9.90
N TYR A 96 -3.98 4.66 -9.74
CA TYR A 96 -4.72 4.10 -10.86
C TYR A 96 -5.86 5.04 -11.24
N ALA A 97 -5.78 5.65 -12.42
CA ALA A 97 -6.76 6.57 -12.92
C ALA A 97 -7.80 5.88 -13.81
N LYS A 98 -9.07 6.01 -13.47
CA LYS A 98 -10.20 5.67 -14.35
C LYS A 98 -10.71 6.95 -14.99
N THR A 99 -10.45 7.13 -16.28
CA THR A 99 -10.84 8.32 -17.03
C THR A 99 -12.12 8.06 -17.81
N TYR A 100 -13.11 8.90 -17.66
CA TYR A 100 -14.40 8.81 -18.33
C TYR A 100 -14.42 9.74 -19.55
N LEU A 101 -14.51 9.16 -20.74
CA LEU A 101 -14.50 9.86 -22.00
C LEU A 101 -15.91 10.41 -22.32
N TYR A 102 -15.98 11.44 -23.19
CA TYR A 102 -17.25 12.06 -23.61
C TYR A 102 -18.22 11.09 -24.29
N ASN A 103 -17.73 10.00 -24.87
CA ASN A 103 -18.55 8.96 -25.49
C ASN A 103 -19.03 7.88 -24.49
N GLY A 104 -18.88 8.11 -23.17
CA GLY A 104 -19.25 7.20 -22.12
C GLY A 104 -18.30 6.03 -21.89
N LYS A 105 -17.23 5.88 -22.71
CA LYS A 105 -16.20 4.85 -22.48
C LYS A 105 -15.32 5.22 -21.27
N MET A 106 -14.92 4.22 -20.51
CA MET A 106 -13.95 4.36 -19.43
C MET A 106 -12.64 3.72 -19.89
N VAL A 107 -11.55 4.45 -19.75
CA VAL A 107 -10.18 3.94 -19.90
C VAL A 107 -9.44 4.06 -18.60
N SER A 108 -8.57 3.10 -18.32
CA SER A 108 -7.81 3.10 -17.08
C SER A 108 -6.32 2.95 -17.34
N LYS A 109 -5.52 3.67 -16.57
CA LYS A 109 -4.08 3.67 -16.68
C LYS A 109 -3.44 4.13 -15.37
N MET A 110 -2.22 3.66 -15.12
CA MET A 110 -1.42 4.20 -14.03
C MET A 110 -0.99 5.63 -14.34
N ARG A 111 -1.04 6.47 -13.31
CA ARG A 111 -0.54 7.85 -13.33
C ARG A 111 0.44 8.09 -12.21
N THR A 112 1.40 8.96 -12.45
CA THR A 112 2.31 9.46 -11.42
C THR A 112 2.35 10.96 -11.40
N TYR A 113 2.58 11.46 -10.22
CA TYR A 113 2.97 12.82 -9.88
C TYR A 113 4.26 12.74 -9.07
N PHE A 114 5.09 13.77 -9.09
CA PHE A 114 6.25 13.81 -8.20
C PHE A 114 6.43 15.19 -7.58
N SER A 115 7.12 15.21 -6.46
CA SER A 115 7.50 16.43 -5.74
C SER A 115 8.96 16.35 -5.30
N THR A 116 9.63 17.50 -5.27
CA THR A 116 10.98 17.67 -4.71
C THR A 116 10.97 18.46 -3.40
N THR A 117 9.77 18.81 -2.91
CA THR A 117 9.60 19.62 -1.68
C THR A 117 8.51 19.05 -0.76
N GLY A 118 7.70 18.11 -1.24
CA GLY A 118 6.50 17.62 -0.54
C GLY A 118 5.30 18.60 -0.61
N LEU A 119 5.49 19.83 -1.07
CA LEU A 119 4.46 20.90 -1.08
C LEU A 119 3.96 21.25 -2.48
N SER A 120 4.79 21.04 -3.49
CA SER A 120 4.46 21.29 -4.90
C SER A 120 4.59 20.01 -5.70
N TRP A 121 3.61 19.72 -6.54
CA TRP A 121 3.54 18.46 -7.31
C TRP A 121 3.55 18.75 -8.81
N SER A 122 4.22 17.91 -9.57
CA SER A 122 4.28 17.96 -11.02
C SER A 122 2.90 17.75 -11.66
N GLY A 123 2.79 18.01 -12.95
CA GLY A 123 1.74 17.44 -13.78
C GLY A 123 1.84 15.90 -13.85
N SER A 124 0.75 15.27 -14.29
CA SER A 124 0.69 13.81 -14.36
C SER A 124 1.48 13.24 -15.53
N ASN A 125 2.05 12.06 -15.32
CA ASN A 125 2.58 11.20 -16.37
C ASN A 125 1.85 9.84 -16.37
N ASN A 126 1.60 9.30 -17.56
CA ASN A 126 1.05 7.96 -17.71
C ASN A 126 2.16 6.92 -17.88
N TYR A 127 2.01 5.76 -17.25
CA TYR A 127 2.94 4.66 -17.41
C TYR A 127 2.24 3.30 -17.38
N GLY A 128 2.97 2.26 -17.75
CA GLY A 128 2.46 0.90 -17.75
C GLY A 128 1.42 0.63 -18.85
N LYS A 129 0.92 -0.60 -18.88
CA LYS A 129 -0.08 -1.06 -19.84
C LYS A 129 -1.48 -0.62 -19.43
N SER A 130 -2.30 -0.15 -20.37
CA SER A 130 -3.70 0.20 -20.10
C SER A 130 -4.47 -0.99 -19.54
N GLY A 131 -5.34 -0.76 -18.55
CA GLY A 131 -6.10 -1.80 -17.87
C GLY A 131 -5.34 -2.56 -16.79
N TRP A 132 -4.02 -2.49 -16.77
CA TRP A 132 -3.18 -3.12 -15.76
C TRP A 132 -2.97 -2.20 -14.57
N TRP A 133 -3.12 -2.76 -13.36
CA TRP A 133 -2.96 -2.04 -12.11
C TRP A 133 -1.61 -2.40 -11.48
N LEU A 134 -0.64 -1.49 -11.56
CA LEU A 134 0.62 -1.58 -10.84
C LEU A 134 0.38 -0.97 -9.46
N TRP A 135 0.13 -1.83 -8.47
CA TRP A 135 -0.36 -1.41 -7.15
C TRP A 135 0.63 -0.56 -6.38
N ASN A 136 1.83 -1.08 -6.22
CA ASN A 136 2.91 -0.47 -5.43
C ASN A 136 4.23 -0.75 -6.12
N HIS A 137 5.20 0.11 -5.93
CA HIS A 137 6.56 -0.13 -6.38
C HIS A 137 7.56 0.41 -5.36
N ASN A 138 8.71 -0.23 -5.30
CA ASN A 138 9.83 0.16 -4.46
C ASN A 138 11.11 0.25 -5.29
N TRP A 139 12.03 1.08 -4.84
CA TRP A 139 13.27 1.36 -5.53
C TRP A 139 14.38 0.43 -5.04
N LEU A 140 15.15 -0.06 -5.99
CA LEU A 140 16.45 -0.68 -5.77
C LEU A 140 17.43 0.04 -6.68
N ASP A 141 18.42 0.69 -6.08
CA ASP A 141 19.33 1.59 -6.79
C ASP A 141 18.55 2.67 -7.57
N SER A 142 18.70 2.70 -8.88
CA SER A 142 18.06 3.69 -9.76
C SER A 142 16.79 3.19 -10.48
N GLU A 143 16.34 1.97 -10.21
CA GLU A 143 15.16 1.36 -10.84
C GLU A 143 14.06 1.05 -9.81
N ALA A 144 12.83 1.42 -10.11
CA ALA A 144 11.67 0.97 -9.37
C ALA A 144 11.18 -0.39 -9.89
N TYR A 145 10.77 -1.26 -8.98
CA TYR A 145 10.15 -2.55 -9.27
C TYR A 145 8.76 -2.60 -8.65
N GLY A 146 7.80 -3.16 -9.37
CA GLY A 146 6.46 -3.35 -8.88
C GLY A 146 5.68 -4.37 -9.69
N PHE A 147 4.68 -4.97 -9.06
CA PHE A 147 3.82 -5.93 -9.72
C PHE A 147 2.57 -5.27 -10.26
N ALA A 148 2.25 -5.59 -11.50
CA ALA A 148 0.98 -5.26 -12.10
C ALA A 148 0.10 -6.50 -12.20
N TYR A 149 -1.19 -6.32 -11.93
CA TYR A 149 -2.21 -7.33 -12.13
C TYR A 149 -3.28 -6.84 -13.11
N ASP A 150 -3.91 -7.79 -13.75
CA ASP A 150 -5.04 -7.58 -14.65
C ASP A 150 -6.08 -8.67 -14.41
N ARG A 151 -7.30 -8.25 -14.11
CA ARG A 151 -8.41 -9.16 -13.79
C ARG A 151 -8.72 -10.18 -14.89
N PRO A 152 -8.88 -9.75 -16.14
CA PRO A 152 -9.16 -10.68 -17.24
C PRO A 152 -8.10 -11.74 -17.47
N SER A 153 -6.81 -11.38 -17.36
CA SER A 153 -5.72 -12.33 -17.59
C SER A 153 -5.41 -13.22 -16.39
N ASN A 154 -5.93 -12.87 -15.21
CA ASN A 154 -5.77 -13.62 -13.94
C ASN A 154 -4.30 -13.94 -13.61
N LYS A 155 -3.40 -13.01 -13.86
CA LYS A 155 -1.96 -13.15 -13.65
C LYS A 155 -1.33 -11.90 -13.07
N LEU A 156 -0.16 -12.11 -12.45
CA LEU A 156 0.71 -11.08 -11.91
C LEU A 156 1.98 -10.99 -12.75
N SER A 157 2.39 -9.78 -13.11
CA SER A 157 3.61 -9.55 -13.91
C SER A 157 4.48 -8.49 -13.24
N LEU A 158 5.80 -8.72 -13.24
CA LEU A 158 6.78 -7.79 -12.67
C LEU A 158 7.19 -6.75 -13.71
N TYR A 159 7.12 -5.48 -13.33
CA TYR A 159 7.58 -4.34 -14.10
C TYR A 159 8.76 -3.66 -13.40
N LYS A 160 9.63 -3.03 -14.18
CA LYS A 160 10.74 -2.21 -13.69
C LYS A 160 10.95 -0.94 -14.51
N GLY A 161 11.57 0.07 -13.92
CA GLY A 161 11.90 1.33 -14.58
C GLY A 161 11.68 2.56 -13.70
N ASP A 162 11.40 3.69 -14.33
CA ASP A 162 11.04 4.94 -13.65
C ASP A 162 9.56 5.25 -13.87
N PRO A 163 8.69 5.20 -12.85
CA PRO A 163 7.26 5.46 -13.00
C PRO A 163 6.94 6.90 -13.42
N THR A 164 7.87 7.83 -13.26
CA THR A 164 7.71 9.20 -13.78
C THR A 164 8.02 9.32 -15.28
N ARG A 165 8.48 8.23 -15.91
CA ARG A 165 8.78 8.13 -17.34
C ARG A 165 8.11 6.91 -17.93
N THR A 166 8.67 5.73 -17.68
CA THR A 166 8.12 4.47 -18.18
C THR A 166 8.52 3.29 -17.28
N MET A 167 7.59 2.37 -17.10
CA MET A 167 7.83 1.06 -16.48
C MET A 167 7.67 0.00 -17.56
N GLN A 168 8.69 -0.83 -17.74
CA GLN A 168 8.72 -1.89 -18.75
C GLN A 168 8.44 -3.24 -18.11
N LEU A 169 7.82 -4.14 -18.86
CA LEU A 169 7.64 -5.52 -18.46
C LEU A 169 9.01 -6.19 -18.26
N HIS A 170 9.29 -6.62 -17.05
CA HIS A 170 10.53 -7.32 -16.71
C HIS A 170 10.36 -8.84 -16.73
N LYS A 171 9.29 -9.32 -16.08
CA LYS A 171 8.95 -10.74 -16.08
C LYS A 171 7.44 -10.91 -16.15
N ASP A 172 6.98 -11.50 -17.23
CA ASP A 172 5.56 -11.83 -17.38
C ASP A 172 5.21 -13.06 -16.55
N ASP A 173 3.97 -13.09 -16.09
CA ASP A 173 3.34 -14.27 -15.53
C ASP A 173 4.13 -14.88 -14.36
N VAL A 174 4.39 -14.04 -13.36
CA VAL A 174 5.13 -14.42 -12.14
C VAL A 174 4.27 -15.31 -11.22
N PHE A 175 2.96 -15.07 -11.19
CA PHE A 175 1.98 -15.80 -10.41
C PHE A 175 0.67 -15.93 -11.20
N ASN A 176 0.11 -17.14 -11.29
CA ASN A 176 -1.19 -17.39 -11.90
C ASN A 176 -1.79 -18.73 -11.47
N LEU A 177 -3.05 -18.97 -11.82
CA LEU A 177 -3.77 -20.19 -11.48
C LEU A 177 -3.08 -21.47 -12.04
N ASN A 178 -2.57 -21.41 -13.27
CA ASN A 178 -1.99 -22.60 -13.92
C ASN A 178 -0.66 -23.04 -13.30
N LYS A 179 0.14 -22.06 -12.81
CA LYS A 179 1.46 -22.35 -12.20
C LYS A 179 1.37 -22.74 -10.74
N GLN A 180 0.56 -22.01 -9.95
CA GLN A 180 0.50 -22.18 -8.50
C GLN A 180 -0.75 -22.93 -8.04
N GLY A 181 -1.67 -23.29 -8.94
CA GLY A 181 -2.97 -23.84 -8.58
C GLY A 181 -3.87 -22.85 -7.81
N LYS A 182 -3.54 -21.56 -7.85
CA LYS A 182 -4.19 -20.49 -7.09
C LYS A 182 -4.44 -19.29 -7.98
N GLY A 183 -5.69 -18.83 -8.01
CA GLY A 183 -6.14 -17.78 -8.90
C GLY A 183 -6.16 -16.39 -8.29
N TYR A 184 -6.46 -15.47 -9.15
CA TYR A 184 -6.79 -14.08 -8.90
C TYR A 184 -5.77 -13.32 -8.03
N PRO A 185 -4.50 -13.24 -8.47
CA PRO A 185 -3.54 -12.33 -7.84
C PRO A 185 -3.99 -10.89 -8.01
N ASN A 186 -3.72 -10.08 -6.99
CA ASN A 186 -4.22 -8.71 -6.88
C ASN A 186 -3.12 -7.80 -6.33
N GLU A 187 -3.45 -6.93 -5.39
CA GLU A 187 -2.57 -5.97 -4.75
C GLU A 187 -1.36 -6.64 -4.09
N SER A 188 -0.21 -5.99 -4.16
CA SER A 188 1.02 -6.52 -3.58
C SER A 188 1.96 -5.41 -3.11
N THR A 189 2.78 -5.70 -2.13
CA THR A 189 3.91 -4.84 -1.73
C THR A 189 5.21 -5.59 -1.91
N ILE A 190 6.22 -4.94 -2.51
CA ILE A 190 7.55 -5.48 -2.73
C ILE A 190 8.56 -4.76 -1.84
N LEU A 191 9.47 -5.51 -1.25
CA LEU A 191 10.56 -5.02 -0.40
C LEU A 191 11.87 -5.61 -0.90
N PHE A 192 12.97 -4.89 -0.71
CA PHE A 192 14.33 -5.36 -0.99
C PHE A 192 15.15 -5.30 0.29
N ASP A 193 16.00 -6.31 0.51
CA ASP A 193 17.02 -6.27 1.55
C ASP A 193 18.31 -5.61 1.02
N SER A 194 19.32 -5.52 1.88
CA SER A 194 20.61 -4.91 1.55
C SER A 194 21.42 -5.69 0.50
N GLU A 195 21.09 -6.95 0.25
CA GLU A 195 21.70 -7.79 -0.79
C GLU A 195 20.91 -7.75 -2.11
N GLY A 196 19.80 -6.99 -2.15
CA GLY A 196 18.91 -6.90 -3.28
C GLY A 196 17.94 -8.09 -3.41
N ASN A 197 17.81 -8.97 -2.40
CA ASN A 197 16.79 -10.00 -2.46
C ASN A 197 15.40 -9.37 -2.30
N ALA A 198 14.46 -9.82 -3.13
CA ALA A 198 13.09 -9.33 -3.12
C ALA A 198 12.19 -10.19 -2.24
N SER A 199 11.33 -9.54 -1.45
CA SER A 199 10.24 -10.13 -0.68
C SER A 199 8.92 -9.45 -1.05
N VAL A 200 7.84 -10.22 -1.21
CA VAL A 200 6.53 -9.75 -1.67
C VAL A 200 5.41 -10.32 -0.82
N PHE A 201 4.46 -9.48 -0.43
CA PHE A 201 3.17 -9.89 0.13
C PHE A 201 2.08 -9.62 -0.90
N LEU A 202 1.35 -10.66 -1.29
CA LEU A 202 0.38 -10.65 -2.39
C LEU A 202 -1.02 -11.01 -1.89
N ARG A 203 -1.99 -10.13 -2.14
CA ARG A 203 -3.42 -10.42 -2.00
C ARG A 203 -3.92 -11.33 -3.12
N ARG A 204 -4.89 -12.20 -2.78
CA ARG A 204 -5.65 -12.98 -3.77
C ARG A 204 -7.15 -12.94 -3.45
N ASP A 205 -7.96 -13.01 -4.49
CA ASP A 205 -9.42 -12.92 -4.38
C ASP A 205 -10.13 -14.13 -5.01
N ALA A 206 -9.53 -15.30 -4.98
CA ALA A 206 -10.11 -16.54 -5.47
C ALA A 206 -9.75 -17.74 -4.61
N ASP A 207 -10.47 -18.85 -4.80
CA ASP A 207 -10.29 -20.14 -4.13
C ASP A 207 -10.22 -20.01 -2.59
N SER A 208 -9.06 -20.22 -1.96
CA SER A 208 -8.87 -20.08 -0.50
C SER A 208 -8.79 -18.62 -0.03
N PHE A 209 -8.71 -17.64 -0.92
CA PHE A 209 -8.44 -16.22 -0.60
C PHE A 209 -7.16 -15.97 0.20
N SER A 210 -6.33 -16.99 0.40
CA SER A 210 -5.12 -16.85 1.21
C SER A 210 -4.06 -16.01 0.51
N ALA A 211 -3.52 -15.03 1.23
CA ALA A 211 -2.41 -14.22 0.78
C ALA A 211 -1.14 -15.06 0.58
N GLN A 212 -0.23 -14.59 -0.25
CA GLN A 212 1.02 -15.29 -0.53
C GLN A 212 2.21 -14.44 -0.14
N PHE A 213 3.26 -15.09 0.34
CA PHE A 213 4.59 -14.52 0.48
C PHE A 213 5.48 -15.04 -0.64
N GLY A 214 6.08 -14.15 -1.41
CA GLY A 214 6.97 -14.47 -2.52
C GLY A 214 8.39 -13.98 -2.28
N THR A 215 9.39 -14.75 -2.73
CA THR A 215 10.80 -14.35 -2.69
C THR A 215 11.49 -14.58 -4.02
N SER A 216 12.46 -13.73 -4.34
CA SER A 216 13.31 -13.87 -5.53
C SER A 216 14.66 -13.19 -5.31
N LYS A 217 15.69 -13.70 -5.97
CA LYS A 217 17.00 -13.06 -6.07
C LYS A 217 17.16 -12.37 -7.43
N PRO A 218 18.08 -11.41 -7.56
CA PRO A 218 18.40 -10.87 -8.87
C PRO A 218 18.71 -11.99 -9.88
N PRO A 219 18.26 -11.91 -11.10
CA PRO A 219 17.56 -10.81 -11.77
C PRO A 219 16.01 -10.88 -11.67
N TYR A 220 15.42 -11.50 -10.66
CA TYR A 220 13.98 -11.58 -10.35
C TYR A 220 13.13 -12.31 -11.40
N THR A 221 13.71 -13.30 -12.04
CA THR A 221 13.04 -14.12 -13.07
C THR A 221 12.46 -15.42 -12.51
N ARG A 222 12.87 -15.80 -11.29
CA ARG A 222 12.41 -17.02 -10.59
C ARG A 222 11.86 -16.63 -9.23
N TRP A 223 10.62 -17.04 -8.92
CA TRP A 223 9.92 -16.71 -7.68
C TRP A 223 9.52 -17.98 -6.95
N THR A 224 9.73 -17.99 -5.64
CA THR A 224 9.22 -19.01 -4.72
C THR A 224 8.07 -18.41 -3.93
N TRP A 225 6.97 -19.14 -3.82
CA TRP A 225 5.75 -18.68 -3.16
C TRP A 225 5.40 -19.55 -1.97
N HIS A 226 4.95 -18.92 -0.90
CA HIS A 226 4.46 -19.55 0.33
C HIS A 226 3.07 -19.01 0.67
N ASP A 227 2.15 -19.92 0.99
CA ASP A 227 0.78 -19.61 1.41
C ASP A 227 0.75 -19.14 2.85
N LEU A 228 0.21 -17.95 3.11
CA LEU A 228 0.10 -17.39 4.46
C LEU A 228 -1.12 -17.91 5.24
N GLY A 229 -2.01 -18.68 4.59
CA GLY A 229 -3.18 -19.30 5.22
C GLY A 229 -4.31 -18.33 5.59
N ILE A 230 -4.13 -17.02 5.42
CA ILE A 230 -5.13 -16.00 5.75
C ILE A 230 -5.30 -14.99 4.62
N TYR A 231 -6.44 -14.29 4.62
CA TYR A 231 -6.65 -13.16 3.72
C TYR A 231 -5.96 -11.90 4.25
N ILE A 232 -5.20 -11.23 3.37
CA ILE A 232 -4.61 -9.90 3.62
C ILE A 232 -4.92 -9.02 2.41
N GLY A 233 -5.89 -8.12 2.54
CA GLY A 233 -6.29 -7.18 1.49
C GLY A 233 -5.56 -5.85 1.62
N GLY A 234 -5.12 -5.28 0.48
CA GLY A 234 -4.34 -4.03 0.45
C GLY A 234 -3.07 -4.12 1.30
N PRO A 235 -2.19 -5.13 1.09
CA PRO A 235 -1.07 -5.37 1.98
C PRO A 235 -0.06 -4.22 1.97
N ALA A 236 0.39 -3.83 3.16
CA ALA A 236 1.59 -3.03 3.38
C ALA A 236 2.56 -3.80 4.26
N ALA A 237 3.86 -3.63 4.06
CA ALA A 237 4.86 -4.31 4.87
C ALA A 237 6.11 -3.43 5.06
N VAL A 238 6.78 -3.63 6.20
CA VAL A 238 8.10 -3.10 6.51
C VAL A 238 8.97 -4.21 7.07
N ALA A 239 10.26 -4.21 6.75
CA ALA A 239 11.20 -5.18 7.28
C ALA A 239 11.77 -4.70 8.61
N LEU A 240 11.80 -5.57 9.63
CA LEU A 240 12.55 -5.37 10.86
C LEU A 240 14.02 -5.81 10.69
N ASN A 241 14.21 -6.85 9.91
CA ASN A 241 15.51 -7.36 9.44
C ASN A 241 15.28 -8.20 8.16
N ALA A 242 16.30 -8.91 7.69
CA ALA A 242 16.23 -9.70 6.46
C ALA A 242 15.12 -10.77 6.46
N ASN A 243 14.72 -11.26 7.64
CA ASN A 243 13.79 -12.41 7.78
C ASN A 243 12.49 -12.07 8.53
N ILE A 244 12.41 -10.93 9.20
CA ILE A 244 11.27 -10.55 10.03
C ILE A 244 10.59 -9.32 9.45
N PHE A 245 9.29 -9.43 9.22
CA PHE A 245 8.47 -8.38 8.63
C PHE A 245 7.27 -8.05 9.51
N ILE A 246 6.94 -6.76 9.59
CA ILE A 246 5.62 -6.33 10.03
C ILE A 246 4.77 -6.17 8.77
N VAL A 247 3.63 -6.84 8.76
CA VAL A 247 2.66 -6.81 7.65
C VAL A 247 1.34 -6.27 8.18
N ALA A 248 0.71 -5.38 7.44
CA ALA A 248 -0.62 -4.90 7.77
C ALA A 248 -1.55 -4.96 6.56
N GLY A 249 -2.84 -5.14 6.82
CA GLY A 249 -3.83 -5.21 5.74
C GLY A 249 -5.23 -5.48 6.26
N ARG A 250 -6.17 -5.61 5.33
CA ARG A 250 -7.56 -6.00 5.63
C ARG A 250 -7.61 -7.49 5.94
N HIS A 251 -8.14 -7.81 7.10
CA HIS A 251 -8.57 -9.16 7.43
C HIS A 251 -10.09 -9.30 7.24
N VAL A 252 -10.54 -10.49 6.88
CA VAL A 252 -11.95 -10.84 6.77
C VAL A 252 -12.26 -11.96 7.75
N ASP A 253 -13.18 -11.71 8.66
CA ASP A 253 -13.84 -12.77 9.40
C ASP A 253 -14.96 -13.34 8.50
N TRP A 254 -14.72 -14.52 7.94
CA TRP A 254 -15.65 -15.15 7.00
C TRP A 254 -16.98 -15.60 7.63
N VAL A 255 -17.01 -15.80 8.95
CA VAL A 255 -18.22 -16.19 9.68
C VAL A 255 -19.14 -14.98 9.85
N THR A 256 -18.60 -13.90 10.39
CA THR A 256 -19.36 -12.66 10.67
C THR A 256 -19.41 -11.71 9.48
N ARG A 257 -18.62 -11.95 8.43
CA ARG A 257 -18.39 -11.09 7.26
C ARG A 257 -17.93 -9.67 7.63
N LYS A 258 -17.22 -9.55 8.75
CA LYS A 258 -16.67 -8.28 9.21
C LYS A 258 -15.24 -8.09 8.74
N PHE A 259 -14.92 -6.86 8.39
CA PHE A 259 -13.57 -6.43 8.03
C PHE A 259 -12.88 -5.79 9.22
N SER A 260 -11.58 -6.04 9.35
CA SER A 260 -10.72 -5.36 10.32
C SER A 260 -9.38 -5.03 9.69
N THR A 261 -8.72 -3.98 10.20
CA THR A 261 -7.33 -3.69 9.89
C THR A 261 -6.47 -4.37 10.93
N ARG A 262 -5.63 -5.31 10.50
CA ARG A 262 -4.76 -6.08 11.38
C ARG A 262 -3.30 -5.87 11.04
N ILE A 263 -2.46 -6.12 12.04
CA ILE A 263 -1.01 -6.04 11.96
C ILE A 263 -0.47 -7.40 12.42
N TRP A 264 0.42 -7.97 11.62
CA TRP A 264 1.05 -9.26 11.87
C TRP A 264 2.56 -9.14 11.88
N LEU A 265 3.21 -10.04 12.61
CA LEU A 265 4.61 -10.36 12.49
C LEU A 265 4.75 -11.60 11.60
N PHE A 266 5.58 -11.52 10.59
CA PHE A 266 5.90 -12.65 9.74
C PHE A 266 7.39 -12.96 9.80
N ASN A 267 7.73 -14.22 10.07
CA ASN A 267 9.08 -14.74 9.99
C ASN A 267 9.23 -15.57 8.71
N SER A 268 10.08 -15.11 7.79
CA SER A 268 10.28 -15.77 6.50
C SER A 268 11.06 -17.09 6.57
N GLU A 269 11.78 -17.37 7.64
CA GLU A 269 12.47 -18.65 7.85
C GLU A 269 11.52 -19.72 8.39
N SER A 270 10.88 -19.45 9.53
CA SER A 270 9.92 -20.39 10.14
C SER A 270 8.58 -20.44 9.41
N LYS A 271 8.28 -19.47 8.54
CA LYS A 271 6.99 -19.28 7.86
C LYS A 271 5.83 -18.99 8.82
N GLU A 272 6.14 -18.59 10.02
CA GLU A 272 5.13 -18.25 11.03
C GLU A 272 4.59 -16.85 10.80
N LEU A 273 3.26 -16.74 10.80
CA LEU A 273 2.52 -15.47 10.76
C LEU A 273 1.74 -15.32 12.07
N LYS A 274 2.10 -14.33 12.88
CA LYS A 274 1.50 -14.08 14.19
C LYS A 274 0.79 -12.72 14.20
N GLU A 275 -0.46 -12.68 14.64
CA GLU A 275 -1.17 -11.43 14.87
C GLU A 275 -0.54 -10.66 16.04
N LEU A 276 -0.23 -9.39 15.81
CA LEU A 276 0.30 -8.47 16.80
C LEU A 276 -0.77 -7.55 17.37
N HIS A 277 -1.63 -7.01 16.49
CA HIS A 277 -2.63 -6.02 16.89
C HIS A 277 -3.77 -5.91 15.88
N THR A 278 -4.97 -5.64 16.38
CA THR A 278 -6.13 -5.27 15.57
C THR A 278 -6.49 -3.81 15.85
N LEU A 279 -6.42 -2.95 14.82
CA LEU A 279 -6.81 -1.54 14.94
C LEU A 279 -8.34 -1.39 15.01
N PRO A 280 -8.88 -0.36 15.69
CA PRO A 280 -10.29 -0.04 15.68
C PRO A 280 -10.84 0.04 14.26
N SER A 281 -11.81 -0.82 13.92
CA SER A 281 -12.26 -1.01 12.55
C SER A 281 -13.76 -1.19 12.48
N GLY A 282 -14.36 -0.75 11.38
CA GLY A 282 -15.78 -0.94 11.10
C GLY A 282 -16.11 -0.63 9.65
N GLY A 283 -17.10 -1.32 9.09
CA GLY A 283 -17.51 -1.18 7.71
C GLY A 283 -16.38 -1.40 6.72
N ASP A 284 -16.32 -0.56 5.70
CA ASP A 284 -15.17 -0.52 4.79
C ASP A 284 -13.94 0.05 5.51
N THR A 285 -12.85 -0.68 5.50
CA THR A 285 -11.64 -0.37 6.31
C THR A 285 -10.37 -0.91 5.67
N SER A 286 -9.21 -0.44 6.15
CA SER A 286 -7.85 -0.91 5.95
C SER A 286 -7.05 -0.14 4.90
N TYR A 287 -6.37 -0.81 4.00
CA TYR A 287 -5.38 -0.26 3.04
C TYR A 287 -4.36 0.62 3.76
N PRO A 288 -3.57 0.03 4.65
CA PRO A 288 -2.65 0.79 5.47
C PRO A 288 -1.43 1.28 4.70
N GLY A 289 -0.82 2.36 5.19
CA GLY A 289 0.56 2.72 4.95
C GLY A 289 1.34 2.57 6.25
N LEU A 290 2.61 2.17 6.18
CA LEU A 290 3.44 1.88 7.34
C LEU A 290 4.74 2.69 7.31
N VAL A 291 5.12 3.26 8.45
CA VAL A 291 6.46 3.81 8.68
C VAL A 291 6.99 3.25 10.00
N LEU A 292 8.15 2.61 9.92
CA LEU A 292 8.87 2.07 11.07
C LEU A 292 10.01 3.03 11.43
N GLU A 293 10.09 3.43 12.68
CA GLU A 293 11.18 4.25 13.21
C GLU A 293 11.50 3.85 14.65
N ASN A 294 12.69 3.29 14.86
CA ASN A 294 13.12 2.80 16.17
C ASN A 294 12.07 1.83 16.78
N ASP A 295 11.57 2.13 17.97
CA ASP A 295 10.55 1.35 18.69
C ASP A 295 9.10 1.70 18.27
N SER A 296 8.92 2.50 17.23
CA SER A 296 7.64 3.06 16.81
C SER A 296 7.20 2.58 15.44
N LEU A 297 5.95 2.15 15.33
CA LEU A 297 5.26 1.89 14.07
C LEU A 297 4.13 2.92 13.91
N TYR A 298 4.23 3.73 12.87
CA TYR A 298 3.16 4.62 12.44
C TYR A 298 2.35 3.95 11.34
N VAL A 299 1.03 4.03 11.47
CA VAL A 299 0.09 3.38 10.54
C VAL A 299 -0.96 4.37 10.09
N SER A 300 -1.04 4.67 8.80
CA SER A 300 -2.22 5.27 8.23
C SER A 300 -3.21 4.18 7.81
N TYR A 301 -4.50 4.38 8.02
CA TYR A 301 -5.54 3.48 7.51
C TYR A 301 -6.88 4.21 7.45
N TYR A 302 -7.84 3.64 6.75
CA TYR A 302 -9.19 4.17 6.78
C TYR A 302 -10.17 3.20 7.43
N SER A 303 -11.25 3.74 7.98
CA SER A 303 -12.28 2.94 8.64
C SER A 303 -13.58 3.73 8.83
N SER A 304 -14.69 3.01 8.92
CA SER A 304 -16.02 3.56 9.16
C SER A 304 -16.54 3.35 10.59
N HIS A 305 -15.64 3.06 11.56
CA HIS A 305 -16.01 2.61 12.91
C HIS A 305 -16.64 3.69 13.82
N ILE A 306 -16.52 4.99 13.49
CA ILE A 306 -17.04 6.07 14.35
C ILE A 306 -18.41 6.58 13.87
N ASP A 307 -18.51 6.95 12.59
CA ASP A 307 -19.68 7.65 12.05
C ASP A 307 -20.28 6.95 10.82
N ASN A 308 -19.97 5.66 10.65
CA ASN A 308 -20.36 4.85 9.48
C ASN A 308 -19.92 5.43 8.12
N GLN A 309 -18.94 6.32 8.13
CA GLN A 309 -18.36 6.88 6.92
C GLN A 309 -16.84 6.62 6.91
N ALA A 310 -16.32 6.29 5.74
CA ALA A 310 -14.88 6.05 5.58
C ALA A 310 -14.09 7.32 5.91
N ARG A 311 -13.25 7.23 6.94
CA ARG A 311 -12.36 8.28 7.45
C ARG A 311 -10.93 7.77 7.53
N VAL A 312 -9.97 8.66 7.37
CA VAL A 312 -8.55 8.32 7.51
C VAL A 312 -8.06 8.64 8.91
N TYR A 313 -7.39 7.65 9.47
CA TYR A 313 -6.79 7.67 10.79
C TYR A 313 -5.28 7.49 10.70
N MET A 314 -4.58 8.03 11.70
CA MET A 314 -3.18 7.76 11.99
C MET A 314 -3.10 7.09 13.35
N ALA A 315 -2.41 5.95 13.41
CA ALA A 315 -2.12 5.22 14.64
C ALA A 315 -0.62 5.22 14.91
N HIS A 316 -0.24 5.26 16.17
CA HIS A 316 1.13 5.04 16.66
C HIS A 316 1.14 3.84 17.59
N LEU A 317 1.95 2.85 17.26
CA LEU A 317 2.18 1.67 18.08
C LEU A 317 3.64 1.65 18.56
N SER A 318 3.88 1.22 19.79
CA SER A 318 5.20 1.08 20.41
C SER A 318 5.47 -0.35 20.86
N GLY A 319 6.73 -0.67 21.22
CA GLY A 319 7.15 -2.00 21.63
C GLY A 319 7.63 -2.86 20.46
N ILE A 320 8.07 -2.23 19.38
CA ILE A 320 8.55 -2.93 18.18
C ILE A 320 9.88 -3.63 18.45
N ASN A 321 10.79 -3.01 19.21
CA ASN A 321 12.09 -3.60 19.54
C ASN A 321 11.96 -4.92 20.33
N ASP A 322 10.88 -5.08 21.07
CA ASP A 322 10.63 -6.33 21.80
C ASP A 322 10.31 -7.52 20.87
N LEU A 323 9.98 -7.29 19.61
CA LEU A 323 9.61 -8.34 18.66
C LEU A 323 10.82 -9.12 18.14
N ILE A 324 12.01 -8.54 18.16
CA ILE A 324 13.24 -9.10 17.57
C ILE A 324 14.25 -9.55 18.63
N ASN A 325 13.96 -9.31 19.94
CA ASN A 325 14.73 -9.81 21.10
C ASN A 325 14.06 -11.13 21.61
#